data_b87c51a81a16898eb4aec340f25eb10c
#
_entry.id   b87c51a81a16898eb4aec340f25eb10c
#
_cell.length_a   1.000
_cell.length_b   1.000
_cell.length_c   1.000
_cell.angle_alpha   90.00
_cell.angle_beta   90.00
_cell.angle_gamma   90.00
#
_symmetry.space_group_name_H-M   'P 1'
#
loop_
_entity.id
_entity.type
_entity.pdbx_description
1 polymer ?
#
loop_
_entity_poly.entity_id
_entity_poly.type
_entity_poly.pdbx_seq_one_letter_code
_entity_poly.pdbx_strand_id
1 'polypeptide(L)'
;MLSAYLNANKVKAKWLDARTFIKTDGSFGNAHPLWEMTKSKTLGAIMTEIAAGNVVVTQGFIGSTSEGITTTLGRGGSDYSASIIGVSCEAEEIQIWTDVDGMLSADPRVVEDARIIPSVSFKEASELAYFGAKVLHPLTIKPAVERSIPVKILNSMNPEAKGTLITAESRNDEPICAIASKKKITALFINSLDMLMAHGYLARIFAVFDRFKTPIDLITTSEVSVSITIDNTENLEAIVEALSELASVSVMQNVAIVSVVGKHFRDQSGIAGSVFDALSDINILMISGGASDINLSMVVSSEDADKAVRNLHAKYFSKVAK
;
A
#
# COMPACT_ATOMS: atom_id res chain seq x y z
N MET A 1 -7.15 27.38 -14.73
CA MET A 1 -7.98 28.04 -13.67
C MET A 1 -7.15 28.34 -12.42
N LEU A 2 -6.54 27.34 -11.71
CA LEU A 2 -5.81 27.59 -10.46
C LEU A 2 -4.66 28.61 -10.59
N SER A 3 -3.78 28.49 -11.59
CA SER A 3 -2.71 29.46 -11.81
C SER A 3 -3.22 30.89 -12.08
N ALA A 4 -4.35 31.04 -12.78
CA ALA A 4 -4.97 32.35 -12.99
C ALA A 4 -5.53 32.93 -11.67
N TYR A 5 -6.15 32.07 -10.84
CA TYR A 5 -6.63 32.49 -9.51
C TYR A 5 -5.48 32.92 -8.60
N LEU A 6 -4.40 32.14 -8.56
CA LEU A 6 -3.19 32.50 -7.79
C LEU A 6 -2.62 33.85 -8.22
N ASN A 7 -2.48 34.07 -9.54
CA ASN A 7 -2.00 35.34 -10.06
C ASN A 7 -2.93 36.53 -9.73
N ALA A 8 -4.26 36.31 -9.76
CA ALA A 8 -5.23 37.33 -9.35
C ALA A 8 -5.08 37.68 -7.85
N ASN A 9 -4.60 36.73 -7.03
CA ASN A 9 -4.30 36.93 -5.61
C ASN A 9 -2.82 37.26 -5.33
N LYS A 10 -2.09 37.80 -6.33
CA LYS A 10 -0.70 38.25 -6.22
C LYS A 10 0.33 37.15 -5.94
N VAL A 11 -0.02 35.89 -6.12
CA VAL A 11 0.91 34.77 -6.10
C VAL A 11 1.37 34.49 -7.52
N LYS A 12 2.64 34.74 -7.82
CA LYS A 12 3.19 34.47 -9.17
C LYS A 12 3.09 32.96 -9.44
N ALA A 13 2.26 32.58 -10.39
CA ALA A 13 2.04 31.16 -10.71
C ALA A 13 2.07 30.93 -12.22
N LYS A 14 2.74 29.86 -12.64
CA LYS A 14 2.83 29.43 -14.03
C LYS A 14 2.19 28.05 -14.19
N TRP A 15 1.29 27.92 -15.16
CA TRP A 15 0.78 26.61 -15.55
C TRP A 15 1.70 25.97 -16.58
N LEU A 16 2.08 24.72 -16.32
CA LEU A 16 2.83 23.86 -17.24
C LEU A 16 2.01 22.60 -17.53
N ASP A 17 1.98 22.18 -18.80
CA ASP A 17 1.30 20.94 -19.19
C ASP A 17 2.19 19.73 -18.86
N ALA A 18 1.71 18.84 -17.97
CA ALA A 18 2.43 17.64 -17.54
C ALA A 18 2.89 16.77 -18.71
N ARG A 19 2.14 16.72 -19.82
CA ARG A 19 2.47 15.96 -21.02
C ARG A 19 3.73 16.44 -21.73
N THR A 20 4.16 17.64 -21.46
CA THR A 20 5.40 18.17 -22.05
C THR A 20 6.65 17.62 -21.40
N PHE A 21 6.58 17.25 -20.12
CA PHE A 21 7.73 16.83 -19.32
C PHE A 21 7.60 15.43 -18.68
N ILE A 22 6.41 14.94 -18.32
CA ILE A 22 6.21 13.53 -17.89
C ILE A 22 6.10 12.67 -19.16
N LYS A 23 7.20 12.02 -19.52
CA LYS A 23 7.25 11.10 -20.67
C LYS A 23 7.12 9.65 -20.21
N THR A 24 6.28 8.90 -20.91
CA THR A 24 5.93 7.52 -20.54
C THR A 24 6.06 6.56 -21.72
N ASP A 25 5.99 5.27 -21.43
CA ASP A 25 5.73 4.25 -22.43
C ASP A 25 4.29 4.34 -22.99
N GLY A 26 3.95 3.44 -23.91
CA GLY A 26 2.64 3.37 -24.56
C GLY A 26 1.63 2.46 -23.83
N SER A 27 1.84 2.12 -22.56
CA SER A 27 0.92 1.30 -21.77
C SER A 27 -0.28 2.12 -21.30
N PHE A 28 -1.17 2.46 -22.23
CA PHE A 28 -2.32 3.32 -21.97
C PHE A 28 -3.18 2.78 -20.80
N GLY A 29 -3.52 3.68 -19.85
CA GLY A 29 -4.26 3.34 -18.64
C GLY A 29 -3.40 2.95 -17.44
N ASN A 30 -2.13 2.55 -17.65
CA ASN A 30 -1.15 2.24 -16.60
C ASN A 30 0.27 2.49 -17.10
N ALA A 31 0.53 3.70 -17.61
CA ALA A 31 1.78 4.05 -18.26
C ALA A 31 2.92 4.26 -17.26
N HIS A 32 4.11 3.81 -17.63
CA HIS A 32 5.31 3.91 -16.80
C HIS A 32 6.21 5.06 -17.31
N PRO A 33 6.81 5.86 -16.41
CA PRO A 33 7.67 6.96 -16.82
C PRO A 33 8.96 6.46 -17.47
N LEU A 34 9.32 7.09 -18.58
CA LEU A 34 10.63 6.99 -19.19
C LEU A 34 11.59 7.89 -18.40
N TRP A 35 12.21 7.34 -17.35
CA TRP A 35 12.86 8.09 -16.27
C TRP A 35 13.89 9.11 -16.75
N GLU A 36 14.83 8.73 -17.62
CA GLU A 36 15.87 9.63 -18.10
C GLU A 36 15.28 10.85 -18.83
N MET A 37 14.33 10.60 -19.73
CA MET A 37 13.67 11.66 -20.47
C MET A 37 12.79 12.53 -19.56
N THR A 38 12.03 11.90 -18.67
CA THR A 38 11.15 12.60 -17.72
C THR A 38 11.96 13.45 -16.77
N LYS A 39 13.03 12.92 -16.16
CA LYS A 39 13.90 13.69 -15.24
C LYS A 39 14.48 14.92 -15.92
N SER A 40 15.10 14.75 -17.09
CA SER A 40 15.71 15.86 -17.82
C SER A 40 14.70 16.96 -18.20
N LYS A 41 13.53 16.56 -18.74
CA LYS A 41 12.48 17.51 -19.15
C LYS A 41 11.80 18.18 -17.95
N THR A 42 11.52 17.43 -16.88
CA THR A 42 10.89 17.96 -15.66
C THR A 42 11.80 18.96 -14.98
N LEU A 43 13.07 18.62 -14.80
CA LEU A 43 14.08 19.51 -14.20
C LEU A 43 14.19 20.81 -14.99
N GLY A 44 14.34 20.74 -16.32
CA GLY A 44 14.46 21.91 -17.17
C GLY A 44 13.21 22.80 -17.15
N ALA A 45 12.02 22.21 -17.23
CA ALA A 45 10.76 22.96 -17.26
C ALA A 45 10.43 23.61 -15.90
N ILE A 46 10.52 22.84 -14.82
CA ILE A 46 10.07 23.29 -13.50
C ILE A 46 11.09 24.21 -12.85
N MET A 47 12.39 23.87 -12.86
CA MET A 47 13.41 24.67 -12.18
C MET A 47 13.61 26.04 -12.86
N THR A 48 13.38 26.15 -14.16
CA THR A 48 13.37 27.46 -14.88
C THR A 48 12.31 28.38 -14.29
N GLU A 49 11.10 27.88 -14.08
CA GLU A 49 10.00 28.68 -13.52
C GLU A 49 10.20 29.00 -12.04
N ILE A 50 10.72 28.06 -11.27
CA ILE A 50 11.05 28.28 -9.84
C ILE A 50 12.14 29.34 -9.71
N ALA A 51 13.20 29.28 -10.53
CA ALA A 51 14.24 30.30 -10.56
C ALA A 51 13.74 31.71 -10.95
N ALA A 52 12.66 31.78 -11.75
CA ALA A 52 11.95 33.01 -12.07
C ALA A 52 11.00 33.48 -10.92
N GLY A 53 10.92 32.73 -9.80
CA GLY A 53 10.08 33.06 -8.65
C GLY A 53 8.60 32.67 -8.84
N ASN A 54 8.30 31.76 -9.77
CA ASN A 54 6.95 31.28 -10.00
C ASN A 54 6.64 30.02 -9.19
N VAL A 55 5.41 29.92 -8.68
CA VAL A 55 4.80 28.66 -8.25
C VAL A 55 4.35 27.91 -9.52
N VAL A 56 4.84 26.70 -9.70
CA VAL A 56 4.44 25.86 -10.84
C VAL A 56 3.16 25.10 -10.52
N VAL A 57 2.18 25.22 -11.39
CA VAL A 57 0.91 24.47 -11.34
C VAL A 57 0.86 23.53 -12.54
N THR A 58 0.59 22.26 -12.31
CA THR A 58 0.47 21.25 -13.37
C THR A 58 -0.65 20.26 -13.08
N GLN A 59 -1.02 19.46 -14.09
CA GLN A 59 -1.96 18.35 -13.90
C GLN A 59 -1.23 17.15 -13.26
N GLY A 60 -1.95 16.38 -12.45
CA GLY A 60 -1.57 15.04 -12.07
C GLY A 60 -2.22 14.01 -13.00
N PHE A 61 -1.87 12.72 -12.80
CA PHE A 61 -2.48 11.56 -13.42
C PHE A 61 -2.10 11.31 -14.90
N ILE A 62 -1.59 12.28 -15.61
CA ILE A 62 -1.30 12.20 -17.04
C ILE A 62 0.17 12.41 -17.37
N GLY A 63 0.59 11.84 -18.50
CA GLY A 63 1.85 12.06 -19.19
C GLY A 63 1.64 11.96 -20.70
N SER A 64 2.71 11.77 -21.44
CA SER A 64 2.63 11.45 -22.86
C SER A 64 3.75 10.53 -23.31
N THR A 65 3.53 9.81 -24.42
CA THR A 65 4.59 9.10 -25.12
C THR A 65 5.64 10.07 -25.68
N SER A 66 6.75 9.55 -26.19
CA SER A 66 7.77 10.34 -26.90
C SER A 66 7.18 11.11 -28.08
N GLU A 67 6.19 10.55 -28.77
CA GLU A 67 5.46 11.10 -29.91
C GLU A 67 4.39 12.12 -29.51
N GLY A 68 4.14 12.31 -28.20
CA GLY A 68 3.21 13.30 -27.69
C GLY A 68 1.76 12.78 -27.51
N ILE A 69 1.52 11.47 -27.64
CA ILE A 69 0.20 10.88 -27.39
C ILE A 69 -0.05 10.85 -25.88
N THR A 70 -1.18 11.38 -25.43
CA THR A 70 -1.54 11.45 -24.02
C THR A 70 -1.71 10.04 -23.42
N THR A 71 -1.10 9.82 -22.25
CA THR A 71 -1.20 8.60 -21.45
C THR A 71 -1.73 8.90 -20.07
N THR A 72 -2.22 7.88 -19.35
CA THR A 72 -2.61 7.97 -17.95
C THR A 72 -1.76 7.02 -17.09
N LEU A 73 -1.43 7.46 -15.87
CA LEU A 73 -0.51 6.76 -14.97
C LEU A 73 -1.18 5.65 -14.12
N GLY A 74 -2.47 5.41 -14.34
CA GLY A 74 -3.20 4.38 -13.63
C GLY A 74 -3.62 4.77 -12.20
N ARG A 75 -3.87 3.76 -11.37
CA ARG A 75 -4.40 3.97 -10.02
C ARG A 75 -3.44 4.80 -9.16
N GLY A 76 -3.98 5.82 -8.46
CA GLY A 76 -3.15 6.74 -7.66
C GLY A 76 -2.27 7.67 -8.51
N GLY A 77 -2.58 7.83 -9.80
CA GLY A 77 -1.73 8.54 -10.75
C GLY A 77 -1.43 10.01 -10.40
N SER A 78 -2.28 10.67 -9.60
CA SER A 78 -1.99 12.03 -9.10
C SER A 78 -0.85 12.03 -8.09
N ASP A 79 -0.88 11.13 -7.11
CA ASP A 79 0.18 10.95 -6.11
C ASP A 79 1.47 10.49 -6.80
N TYR A 80 1.33 9.61 -7.82
CA TYR A 80 2.45 9.17 -8.63
C TYR A 80 3.08 10.33 -9.41
N SER A 81 2.26 11.26 -9.95
CA SER A 81 2.77 12.47 -10.59
C SER A 81 3.57 13.35 -9.63
N ALA A 82 3.08 13.51 -8.38
CA ALA A 82 3.80 14.24 -7.34
C ALA A 82 5.15 13.58 -7.04
N SER A 83 5.19 12.25 -6.92
CA SER A 83 6.43 11.50 -6.70
C SER A 83 7.40 11.62 -7.89
N ILE A 84 6.92 11.50 -9.13
CA ILE A 84 7.74 11.67 -10.34
C ILE A 84 8.37 13.07 -10.38
N ILE A 85 7.58 14.10 -10.13
CA ILE A 85 8.06 15.49 -10.13
C ILE A 85 9.03 15.74 -8.98
N GLY A 86 8.66 15.31 -7.76
CA GLY A 86 9.49 15.48 -6.57
C GLY A 86 10.87 14.84 -6.73
N VAL A 87 10.91 13.60 -7.24
CA VAL A 87 12.16 12.89 -7.53
C VAL A 87 12.96 13.57 -8.64
N SER A 88 12.30 14.01 -9.72
CA SER A 88 12.96 14.64 -10.86
C SER A 88 13.59 15.97 -10.49
N CYS A 89 12.98 16.71 -9.56
CA CYS A 89 13.46 18.01 -9.09
C CYS A 89 14.30 17.92 -7.81
N GLU A 90 14.56 16.70 -7.30
CA GLU A 90 15.30 16.48 -6.05
C GLU A 90 14.69 17.28 -4.88
N ALA A 91 13.36 17.20 -4.75
CA ALA A 91 12.62 17.95 -3.75
C ALA A 91 13.01 17.53 -2.33
N GLU A 92 12.99 18.46 -1.38
CA GLU A 92 13.25 18.19 0.05
C GLU A 92 12.13 17.35 0.68
N GLU A 93 10.89 17.50 0.22
CA GLU A 93 9.69 16.80 0.71
C GLU A 93 8.63 16.74 -0.39
N ILE A 94 7.84 15.67 -0.40
CA ILE A 94 6.62 15.52 -1.21
C ILE A 94 5.42 15.55 -0.26
N GLN A 95 4.44 16.41 -0.52
CA GLN A 95 3.22 16.49 0.27
C GLN A 95 2.02 15.97 -0.53
N ILE A 96 1.30 15.02 0.07
CA ILE A 96 0.04 14.48 -0.46
C ILE A 96 -1.10 15.04 0.39
N TRP A 97 -1.85 15.96 -0.19
CA TRP A 97 -3.01 16.57 0.45
C TRP A 97 -4.27 15.80 0.08
N THR A 98 -4.96 15.27 1.08
CA THR A 98 -6.14 14.40 0.94
C THR A 98 -7.25 14.84 1.90
N ASP A 99 -8.24 13.99 2.12
CA ASP A 99 -9.41 14.24 2.99
C ASP A 99 -9.29 13.58 4.37
N VAL A 100 -8.11 13.05 4.72
CA VAL A 100 -7.84 12.43 6.01
C VAL A 100 -6.65 13.08 6.72
N ASP A 101 -6.66 13.10 8.05
CA ASP A 101 -5.63 13.76 8.87
C ASP A 101 -4.27 13.05 8.87
N GLY A 102 -4.12 11.94 8.15
CA GLY A 102 -2.92 11.12 8.08
C GLY A 102 -3.24 9.63 8.09
N MET A 103 -2.23 8.80 8.27
CA MET A 103 -2.42 7.36 8.49
C MET A 103 -2.85 7.11 9.93
N LEU A 104 -3.80 6.21 10.13
CA LEU A 104 -4.39 5.93 11.44
C LEU A 104 -3.95 4.56 11.96
N SER A 105 -3.92 4.41 13.28
CA SER A 105 -3.59 3.17 13.98
C SER A 105 -4.58 2.02 13.72
N ALA A 106 -5.80 2.35 13.26
CA ALA A 106 -6.83 1.41 12.78
C ALA A 106 -7.85 2.15 11.90
N ASP A 107 -8.76 1.42 11.25
CA ASP A 107 -9.90 2.02 10.54
C ASP A 107 -10.84 2.72 11.55
N PRO A 108 -11.07 4.04 11.45
CA PRO A 108 -11.90 4.79 12.40
C PRO A 108 -13.37 4.37 12.39
N ARG A 109 -13.81 3.65 11.35
CA ARG A 109 -15.17 3.07 11.30
C ARG A 109 -15.30 1.83 12.18
N VAL A 110 -14.19 1.21 12.56
CA VAL A 110 -14.11 0.01 13.42
C VAL A 110 -13.68 0.38 14.84
N VAL A 111 -12.78 1.36 14.96
CA VAL A 111 -12.16 1.81 16.21
C VAL A 111 -12.29 3.32 16.32
N GLU A 112 -13.22 3.81 17.15
CA GLU A 112 -13.52 5.24 17.28
C GLU A 112 -12.34 6.07 17.81
N ASP A 113 -11.48 5.48 18.64
CA ASP A 113 -10.29 6.11 19.23
C ASP A 113 -9.01 5.85 18.45
N ALA A 114 -9.14 5.51 17.15
CA ALA A 114 -7.99 5.38 16.24
C ALA A 114 -7.17 6.68 16.22
N ARG A 115 -5.83 6.54 16.30
CA ARG A 115 -4.91 7.68 16.44
C ARG A 115 -4.15 7.91 15.16
N ILE A 116 -3.82 9.18 14.88
CA ILE A 116 -2.90 9.52 13.81
C ILE A 116 -1.50 8.99 14.18
N ILE A 117 -0.87 8.31 13.24
CA ILE A 117 0.50 7.84 13.34
C ILE A 117 1.41 8.97 12.87
N PRO A 118 2.23 9.58 13.76
CA PRO A 118 3.02 10.75 13.38
C PRO A 118 4.11 10.46 12.34
N SER A 119 4.69 9.26 12.41
CA SER A 119 5.76 8.83 11.51
C SER A 119 5.71 7.33 11.27
N VAL A 120 5.90 6.93 10.01
CA VAL A 120 6.03 5.53 9.58
C VAL A 120 7.20 5.39 8.62
N SER A 121 7.78 4.21 8.54
CA SER A 121 8.72 3.89 7.47
C SER A 121 7.99 3.64 6.16
N PHE A 122 8.71 3.74 5.03
CA PHE A 122 8.15 3.37 3.72
C PHE A 122 7.63 1.93 3.67
N LYS A 123 8.29 1.01 4.38
CA LYS A 123 7.87 -0.39 4.47
C LYS A 123 6.54 -0.51 5.21
N GLU A 124 6.42 0.09 6.41
CA GLU A 124 5.19 0.11 7.20
C GLU A 124 4.04 0.76 6.42
N ALA A 125 4.30 1.90 5.75
CA ALA A 125 3.30 2.58 4.92
C ALA A 125 2.80 1.69 3.77
N SER A 126 3.68 0.92 3.14
CA SER A 126 3.33 -0.01 2.07
C SER A 126 2.44 -1.15 2.56
N GLU A 127 2.75 -1.73 3.72
CA GLU A 127 1.94 -2.77 4.35
C GLU A 127 0.54 -2.24 4.73
N LEU A 128 0.49 -1.07 5.36
CA LEU A 128 -0.77 -0.45 5.75
C LEU A 128 -1.65 -0.14 4.52
N ALA A 129 -1.05 0.38 3.45
CA ALA A 129 -1.76 0.68 2.22
C ALA A 129 -2.29 -0.57 1.52
N TYR A 130 -1.56 -1.69 1.60
CA TYR A 130 -1.98 -2.97 1.03
C TYR A 130 -3.15 -3.60 1.80
N PHE A 131 -3.09 -3.58 3.13
CA PHE A 131 -4.07 -4.23 4.00
C PHE A 131 -5.25 -3.36 4.45
N GLY A 132 -5.40 -2.14 3.97
CA GLY A 132 -6.64 -1.42 4.21
C GLY A 132 -6.59 0.09 4.43
N ALA A 133 -5.43 0.66 4.72
CA ALA A 133 -5.30 2.10 4.78
C ALA A 133 -5.34 2.68 3.35
N LYS A 134 -6.53 3.03 2.86
CA LYS A 134 -6.75 3.55 1.49
C LYS A 134 -6.19 4.96 1.25
N VAL A 135 -5.30 5.42 2.11
CA VAL A 135 -4.78 6.79 2.08
C VAL A 135 -3.76 7.00 0.95
N LEU A 136 -3.03 5.95 0.58
CA LEU A 136 -1.96 6.02 -0.39
C LEU A 136 -1.81 4.68 -1.12
N HIS A 137 -1.47 4.70 -2.42
CA HIS A 137 -1.15 3.45 -3.12
C HIS A 137 0.38 3.23 -3.08
N PRO A 138 0.87 2.05 -2.63
CA PRO A 138 2.31 1.81 -2.41
C PRO A 138 3.19 2.12 -3.63
N LEU A 139 2.72 1.80 -4.83
CA LEU A 139 3.46 2.04 -6.06
C LEU A 139 3.63 3.53 -6.38
N THR A 140 2.76 4.40 -5.86
CA THR A 140 2.81 5.83 -6.17
C THR A 140 3.95 6.55 -5.47
N ILE A 141 4.38 6.05 -4.31
CA ILE A 141 5.52 6.61 -3.57
C ILE A 141 6.84 5.87 -3.83
N LYS A 142 6.83 4.78 -4.60
CA LYS A 142 8.03 4.00 -4.89
C LYS A 142 9.21 4.85 -5.36
N PRO A 143 9.06 5.83 -6.28
CA PRO A 143 10.18 6.67 -6.69
C PRO A 143 10.77 7.50 -5.54
N ALA A 144 9.91 8.03 -4.64
CA ALA A 144 10.34 8.78 -3.47
C ALA A 144 11.12 7.87 -2.48
N VAL A 145 10.66 6.62 -2.31
CA VAL A 145 11.35 5.59 -1.49
C VAL A 145 12.76 5.35 -2.01
N GLU A 146 12.92 5.12 -3.32
CA GLU A 146 14.21 4.82 -3.95
C GLU A 146 15.22 5.97 -3.81
N ARG A 147 14.75 7.19 -3.63
CA ARG A 147 15.56 8.40 -3.44
C ARG A 147 15.58 8.93 -2.02
N SER A 148 14.93 8.23 -1.09
CA SER A 148 14.81 8.64 0.33
C SER A 148 14.22 10.03 0.51
N ILE A 149 13.34 10.49 -0.40
CA ILE A 149 12.64 11.76 -0.28
C ILE A 149 11.45 11.56 0.68
N PRO A 150 11.34 12.32 1.78
CA PRO A 150 10.22 12.24 2.70
C PRO A 150 8.88 12.51 2.00
N VAL A 151 7.86 11.73 2.35
CA VAL A 151 6.49 11.96 1.89
C VAL A 151 5.62 12.28 3.10
N LYS A 152 4.83 13.35 3.03
CA LYS A 152 3.95 13.77 4.11
C LYS A 152 2.49 13.71 3.66
N ILE A 153 1.66 13.05 4.44
CA ILE A 153 0.21 12.99 4.21
C ILE A 153 -0.46 14.05 5.07
N LEU A 154 -1.23 14.92 4.45
CA LEU A 154 -1.86 16.08 5.07
C LEU A 154 -3.33 16.17 4.68
N ASN A 155 -4.15 16.80 5.54
CA ASN A 155 -5.56 16.99 5.29
C ASN A 155 -5.85 18.39 4.71
N SER A 156 -6.39 18.43 3.50
CA SER A 156 -6.77 19.69 2.83
C SER A 156 -7.95 20.40 3.52
N MET A 157 -8.78 19.67 4.29
CA MET A 157 -9.89 20.21 5.04
C MET A 157 -9.50 20.61 6.48
N ASN A 158 -8.33 20.15 6.96
CA ASN A 158 -7.78 20.46 8.27
C ASN A 158 -6.27 20.73 8.16
N PRO A 159 -5.85 21.87 7.57
CA PRO A 159 -4.43 22.15 7.29
C PRO A 159 -3.55 22.24 8.53
N GLU A 160 -4.13 22.46 9.72
CA GLU A 160 -3.42 22.53 10.99
C GLU A 160 -3.06 21.13 11.54
N ALA A 161 -3.66 20.08 11.01
CA ALA A 161 -3.31 18.70 11.38
C ALA A 161 -1.84 18.40 11.01
N LYS A 162 -1.12 17.78 11.95
CA LYS A 162 0.31 17.47 11.76
C LYS A 162 0.58 16.45 10.65
N GLY A 163 -0.42 15.64 10.31
CA GLY A 163 -0.32 14.60 9.30
C GLY A 163 0.56 13.41 9.70
N THR A 164 0.92 12.61 8.71
CA THR A 164 1.85 11.48 8.85
C THR A 164 3.07 11.70 7.97
N LEU A 165 4.26 11.61 8.56
CA LEU A 165 5.53 11.66 7.85
C LEU A 165 5.99 10.24 7.49
N ILE A 166 6.27 9.99 6.22
CA ILE A 166 6.78 8.72 5.70
C ILE A 166 8.25 8.92 5.31
N THR A 167 9.15 8.15 5.91
CA THR A 167 10.60 8.22 5.71
C THR A 167 11.22 6.83 5.54
N ALA A 168 12.52 6.75 5.31
CA ALA A 168 13.22 5.47 5.20
C ALA A 168 13.12 4.67 6.52
N GLU A 169 13.20 5.34 7.65
CA GLU A 169 13.08 4.75 8.98
C GLU A 169 12.00 5.49 9.79
N SER A 170 11.14 4.73 10.47
CA SER A 170 10.14 5.30 11.36
C SER A 170 10.80 5.89 12.61
N ARG A 171 10.37 7.09 12.99
CA ARG A 171 10.74 7.74 14.25
C ARG A 171 9.83 7.36 15.43
N ASN A 172 8.87 6.48 15.17
CA ASN A 172 7.98 5.97 16.21
C ASN A 172 8.73 4.91 17.02
N ASP A 173 8.75 5.02 18.35
CA ASP A 173 9.42 4.06 19.24
C ASP A 173 8.53 2.87 19.62
N GLU A 174 7.24 2.92 19.31
CA GLU A 174 6.30 1.82 19.59
C GLU A 174 6.55 0.63 18.65
N PRO A 175 6.51 -0.61 19.17
CA PRO A 175 6.77 -1.80 18.38
C PRO A 175 5.67 -2.09 17.35
N ILE A 176 4.42 -1.68 17.64
CA ILE A 176 3.26 -1.80 16.76
C ILE A 176 2.76 -0.40 16.42
N CYS A 177 2.67 -0.11 15.13
CA CYS A 177 2.23 1.20 14.64
C CYS A 177 0.75 1.22 14.23
N ALA A 178 0.20 0.10 13.74
CA ALA A 178 -1.20 0.02 13.33
C ALA A 178 -1.73 -1.41 13.22
N ILE A 179 -3.07 -1.50 13.22
CA ILE A 179 -3.83 -2.71 12.92
C ILE A 179 -4.63 -2.44 11.64
N ALA A 180 -4.34 -3.19 10.60
CA ALA A 180 -5.05 -3.09 9.32
C ALA A 180 -5.96 -4.32 9.10
N SER A 181 -7.03 -4.15 8.35
CA SER A 181 -7.86 -5.28 7.93
C SER A 181 -8.35 -5.14 6.50
N LYS A 182 -8.38 -6.27 5.79
CA LYS A 182 -8.88 -6.38 4.42
C LYS A 182 -9.97 -7.45 4.38
N LYS A 183 -11.21 -7.03 4.17
CA LYS A 183 -12.40 -7.91 4.08
C LYS A 183 -12.64 -8.36 2.65
N LYS A 184 -13.63 -9.26 2.47
CA LYS A 184 -14.03 -9.85 1.17
C LYS A 184 -12.90 -10.64 0.53
N ILE A 185 -12.18 -11.38 1.33
CA ILE A 185 -11.11 -12.27 0.90
C ILE A 185 -11.67 -13.69 0.73
N THR A 186 -11.08 -14.41 -0.21
CA THR A 186 -11.32 -15.84 -0.41
C THR A 186 -10.04 -16.60 -0.09
N ALA A 187 -10.13 -17.59 0.78
CA ALA A 187 -9.03 -18.51 1.08
C ALA A 187 -9.20 -19.82 0.30
N LEU A 188 -8.12 -20.28 -0.31
CA LEU A 188 -8.02 -21.57 -0.98
C LEU A 188 -7.05 -22.44 -0.16
N PHE A 189 -7.49 -23.64 0.22
CA PHE A 189 -6.68 -24.65 0.91
C PHE A 189 -6.41 -25.80 -0.06
N ILE A 190 -5.15 -25.97 -0.44
CA ILE A 190 -4.67 -26.90 -1.46
C ILE A 190 -3.86 -27.98 -0.75
N ASN A 191 -4.32 -29.22 -0.82
CA ASN A 191 -3.70 -30.34 -0.13
C ASN A 191 -3.33 -31.46 -1.10
N SER A 192 -2.07 -31.90 -1.07
CA SER A 192 -1.61 -33.01 -1.91
C SER A 192 -0.42 -33.74 -1.26
N LEU A 193 -0.52 -35.04 -1.18
CA LEU A 193 0.61 -35.88 -0.77
C LEU A 193 1.73 -35.88 -1.80
N ASP A 194 1.43 -35.59 -3.07
CA ASP A 194 2.43 -35.47 -4.15
C ASP A 194 3.33 -34.24 -3.98
N MET A 195 3.02 -33.36 -3.04
CA MET A 195 3.87 -32.24 -2.64
C MET A 195 5.09 -32.69 -1.86
N LEU A 196 4.97 -33.80 -1.13
CA LEU A 196 6.00 -34.29 -0.25
C LEU A 196 7.28 -34.63 -1.04
N MET A 197 8.38 -33.97 -0.70
CA MET A 197 9.68 -34.10 -1.36
C MET A 197 9.67 -33.82 -2.87
N ALA A 198 8.61 -33.23 -3.42
CA ALA A 198 8.49 -32.95 -4.85
C ALA A 198 9.18 -31.64 -5.24
N HIS A 199 9.96 -31.67 -6.33
CA HIS A 199 10.54 -30.48 -6.91
C HIS A 199 9.52 -29.74 -7.79
N GLY A 200 9.46 -28.41 -7.68
CA GLY A 200 8.67 -27.55 -8.55
C GLY A 200 7.16 -27.60 -8.34
N TYR A 201 6.66 -28.23 -7.27
CA TYR A 201 5.24 -28.31 -7.02
C TYR A 201 4.60 -26.94 -6.79
N LEU A 202 5.22 -26.10 -5.96
CA LEU A 202 4.78 -24.73 -5.74
C LEU A 202 4.78 -23.90 -7.03
N ALA A 203 5.77 -24.11 -7.91
CA ALA A 203 5.82 -23.43 -9.19
C ALA A 203 4.60 -23.75 -10.07
N ARG A 204 4.12 -25.01 -10.06
CA ARG A 204 2.90 -25.41 -10.77
C ARG A 204 1.64 -24.75 -10.19
N ILE A 205 1.53 -24.67 -8.88
CA ILE A 205 0.42 -23.96 -8.22
C ILE A 205 0.44 -22.48 -8.62
N PHE A 206 1.58 -21.79 -8.52
CA PHE A 206 1.66 -20.37 -8.87
C PHE A 206 1.46 -20.10 -10.35
N ALA A 207 1.84 -21.02 -11.23
CA ALA A 207 1.58 -20.90 -12.67
C ALA A 207 0.09 -20.85 -13.00
N VAL A 208 -0.79 -21.48 -12.19
CA VAL A 208 -2.25 -21.36 -12.34
C VAL A 208 -2.68 -19.92 -12.07
N PHE A 209 -2.23 -19.30 -10.98
CA PHE A 209 -2.60 -17.92 -10.67
C PHE A 209 -2.04 -16.92 -11.69
N ASP A 210 -0.82 -17.14 -12.19
CA ASP A 210 -0.22 -16.34 -13.27
C ASP A 210 -1.04 -16.44 -14.57
N ARG A 211 -1.42 -17.66 -14.98
CA ARG A 211 -2.27 -17.91 -16.16
C ARG A 211 -3.57 -17.13 -16.11
N PHE A 212 -4.20 -17.05 -14.94
CA PHE A 212 -5.46 -16.33 -14.73
C PHE A 212 -5.26 -14.89 -14.25
N LYS A 213 -4.02 -14.38 -14.23
CA LYS A 213 -3.66 -13.00 -13.82
C LYS A 213 -4.28 -12.60 -12.48
N THR A 214 -4.32 -13.54 -11.53
CA THR A 214 -4.92 -13.35 -10.21
C THR A 214 -3.84 -13.12 -9.17
N PRO A 215 -3.75 -11.92 -8.57
CA PRO A 215 -2.81 -11.62 -7.50
C PRO A 215 -3.10 -12.46 -6.24
N ILE A 216 -2.05 -12.84 -5.56
CA ILE A 216 -2.12 -13.55 -4.27
C ILE A 216 -1.83 -12.55 -3.16
N ASP A 217 -2.66 -12.52 -2.10
CA ASP A 217 -2.46 -11.65 -0.94
C ASP A 217 -1.52 -12.29 0.10
N LEU A 218 -1.92 -13.44 0.65
CA LEU A 218 -1.14 -14.20 1.63
C LEU A 218 -0.95 -15.62 1.17
N ILE A 219 0.15 -16.21 1.61
CA ILE A 219 0.46 -17.61 1.42
C ILE A 219 1.04 -18.21 2.70
N THR A 220 0.63 -19.43 2.99
CA THR A 220 1.22 -20.26 4.04
C THR A 220 1.39 -21.68 3.49
N THR A 221 2.53 -22.29 3.74
CA THR A 221 2.85 -23.62 3.21
C THR A 221 3.27 -24.58 4.33
N SER A 222 2.93 -25.85 4.15
CA SER A 222 3.51 -26.98 4.88
C SER A 222 4.09 -27.98 3.88
N GLU A 223 4.48 -29.14 4.35
CA GLU A 223 5.04 -30.22 3.50
C GLU A 223 4.04 -30.78 2.49
N VAL A 224 2.75 -30.73 2.78
CA VAL A 224 1.67 -31.34 1.98
C VAL A 224 0.50 -30.41 1.73
N SER A 225 0.62 -29.15 2.12
CA SER A 225 -0.48 -28.19 1.94
C SER A 225 0.01 -26.78 1.61
N VAL A 226 -0.79 -26.05 0.83
CA VAL A 226 -0.62 -24.63 0.57
C VAL A 226 -1.95 -23.94 0.82
N SER A 227 -1.94 -22.90 1.63
CA SER A 227 -3.10 -22.03 1.83
C SER A 227 -2.81 -20.68 1.21
N ILE A 228 -3.72 -20.19 0.36
CA ILE A 228 -3.57 -18.98 -0.43
C ILE A 228 -4.81 -18.11 -0.22
N THR A 229 -4.62 -16.80 -0.14
CA THR A 229 -5.72 -15.84 -0.15
C THR A 229 -5.69 -14.96 -1.39
N ILE A 230 -6.89 -14.65 -1.91
CA ILE A 230 -7.10 -13.75 -3.04
C ILE A 230 -8.26 -12.80 -2.75
N ASP A 231 -8.20 -11.58 -3.28
CA ASP A 231 -9.28 -10.59 -3.22
C ASP A 231 -10.07 -10.49 -4.55
N ASN A 232 -9.47 -10.94 -5.66
CA ASN A 232 -10.14 -11.01 -6.95
C ASN A 232 -10.65 -12.43 -7.23
N THR A 233 -11.95 -12.58 -7.29
CA THR A 233 -12.64 -13.88 -7.52
C THR A 233 -13.20 -14.02 -8.93
N GLU A 234 -12.85 -13.13 -9.86
CA GLU A 234 -13.36 -13.14 -11.24
C GLU A 234 -13.11 -14.48 -11.95
N ASN A 235 -11.95 -15.10 -11.71
CA ASN A 235 -11.56 -16.37 -12.31
C ASN A 235 -11.55 -17.53 -11.30
N LEU A 236 -12.22 -17.40 -10.15
CA LEU A 236 -12.13 -18.38 -9.05
C LEU A 236 -12.46 -19.80 -9.48
N GLU A 237 -13.55 -20.01 -10.20
CA GLU A 237 -13.98 -21.34 -10.66
C GLU A 237 -12.93 -22.00 -11.56
N ALA A 238 -12.39 -21.26 -12.52
CA ALA A 238 -11.36 -21.76 -13.44
C ALA A 238 -10.03 -22.05 -12.71
N ILE A 239 -9.69 -21.24 -11.70
CA ILE A 239 -8.52 -21.47 -10.82
C ILE A 239 -8.71 -22.77 -10.02
N VAL A 240 -9.89 -22.97 -9.42
CA VAL A 240 -10.19 -24.17 -8.63
C VAL A 240 -10.17 -25.41 -9.51
N GLU A 241 -10.76 -25.37 -10.71
CA GLU A 241 -10.73 -26.47 -11.67
C GLU A 241 -9.28 -26.85 -12.02
N ALA A 242 -8.47 -25.86 -12.43
CA ALA A 242 -7.07 -26.10 -12.80
C ALA A 242 -6.21 -26.61 -11.63
N LEU A 243 -6.45 -26.12 -10.41
CA LEU A 243 -5.77 -26.62 -9.21
C LEU A 243 -6.22 -28.01 -8.82
N SER A 244 -7.49 -28.38 -9.10
CA SER A 244 -8.04 -29.72 -8.78
C SER A 244 -7.40 -30.84 -9.61
N GLU A 245 -6.77 -30.51 -10.74
CA GLU A 245 -5.93 -31.45 -11.50
C GLU A 245 -4.61 -31.80 -10.75
N LEU A 246 -4.18 -30.94 -9.83
CA LEU A 246 -2.92 -31.08 -9.11
C LEU A 246 -3.10 -31.55 -7.66
N ALA A 247 -4.22 -31.21 -7.02
CA ALA A 247 -4.43 -31.34 -5.59
C ALA A 247 -5.91 -31.38 -5.21
N SER A 248 -6.21 -31.77 -3.97
CA SER A 248 -7.52 -31.52 -3.37
C SER A 248 -7.61 -30.03 -2.98
N VAL A 249 -8.65 -29.34 -3.46
CA VAL A 249 -8.86 -27.91 -3.21
C VAL A 249 -10.16 -27.69 -2.44
N SER A 250 -10.08 -26.95 -1.34
CA SER A 250 -11.26 -26.42 -0.65
C SER A 250 -11.21 -24.89 -0.63
N VAL A 251 -12.38 -24.27 -0.73
CA VAL A 251 -12.52 -22.82 -0.82
C VAL A 251 -13.35 -22.31 0.33
N MET A 252 -12.88 -21.28 0.99
CA MET A 252 -13.61 -20.55 2.03
C MET A 252 -13.73 -19.10 1.62
N GLN A 253 -14.94 -18.67 1.29
CA GLN A 253 -15.26 -17.28 0.99
C GLN A 253 -15.63 -16.51 2.27
N ASN A 254 -15.71 -15.18 2.15
CA ASN A 254 -16.09 -14.29 3.26
C ASN A 254 -15.15 -14.40 4.47
N VAL A 255 -13.85 -14.46 4.21
CA VAL A 255 -12.82 -14.31 5.23
C VAL A 255 -12.23 -12.90 5.17
N ALA A 256 -11.44 -12.55 6.18
CA ALA A 256 -10.74 -11.28 6.25
C ALA A 256 -9.28 -11.50 6.68
N ILE A 257 -8.38 -10.70 6.14
CA ILE A 257 -7.02 -10.58 6.63
C ILE A 257 -7.00 -9.51 7.71
N VAL A 258 -6.44 -9.79 8.86
CA VAL A 258 -6.10 -8.82 9.91
C VAL A 258 -4.59 -8.82 10.05
N SER A 259 -3.99 -7.67 9.87
CA SER A 259 -2.53 -7.50 9.89
C SER A 259 -2.13 -6.54 11.01
N VAL A 260 -1.23 -6.99 11.86
CA VAL A 260 -0.54 -6.16 12.85
C VAL A 260 0.73 -5.65 12.19
N VAL A 261 0.84 -4.32 12.05
CA VAL A 261 1.98 -3.67 11.41
C VAL A 261 2.82 -2.95 12.45
N GLY A 262 4.12 -3.10 12.36
CA GLY A 262 5.07 -2.51 13.30
C GLY A 262 6.50 -2.72 12.87
N LYS A 263 7.42 -2.88 13.81
CA LYS A 263 8.84 -3.07 13.55
C LYS A 263 9.45 -4.16 14.42
N HIS A 264 10.52 -4.77 13.91
CA HIS A 264 11.34 -5.74 14.65
C HIS A 264 10.58 -6.97 15.15
N PHE A 265 9.56 -7.44 14.40
CA PHE A 265 8.78 -8.63 14.80
C PHE A 265 9.63 -9.89 14.96
N ARG A 266 10.73 -10.01 14.23
CA ARG A 266 11.64 -11.15 14.32
C ARG A 266 12.55 -11.07 15.54
N ASP A 267 12.89 -9.86 15.97
CA ASP A 267 13.91 -9.60 16.99
C ASP A 267 13.29 -9.38 18.38
N GLN A 268 11.97 -9.33 18.48
CA GLN A 268 11.24 -9.03 19.70
C GLN A 268 10.54 -10.29 20.25
N SER A 269 11.09 -10.82 21.33
CA SER A 269 10.49 -11.98 22.03
C SER A 269 9.11 -11.63 22.58
N GLY A 270 8.16 -12.56 22.44
CA GLY A 270 6.83 -12.48 23.04
C GLY A 270 5.81 -11.67 22.25
N ILE A 271 6.19 -10.96 21.17
CA ILE A 271 5.24 -10.12 20.42
C ILE A 271 4.13 -10.98 19.77
N ALA A 272 4.49 -12.10 19.14
CA ALA A 272 3.51 -13.02 18.56
C ALA A 272 2.57 -13.60 19.62
N GLY A 273 3.09 -14.02 20.76
CA GLY A 273 2.28 -14.50 21.90
C GLY A 273 1.30 -13.44 22.37
N SER A 274 1.75 -12.18 22.50
CA SER A 274 0.90 -11.06 22.88
C SER A 274 -0.20 -10.76 21.85
N VAL A 275 0.07 -10.91 20.55
CA VAL A 275 -0.93 -10.77 19.49
C VAL A 275 -1.99 -11.87 19.61
N PHE A 276 -1.58 -13.14 19.77
CA PHE A 276 -2.51 -14.26 19.89
C PHE A 276 -3.32 -14.23 21.19
N ASP A 277 -2.76 -13.74 22.29
CA ASP A 277 -3.51 -13.49 23.53
C ASP A 277 -4.69 -12.54 23.31
N ALA A 278 -4.48 -11.47 22.54
CA ALA A 278 -5.55 -10.52 22.22
C ALA A 278 -6.67 -11.13 21.34
N LEU A 279 -6.37 -12.23 20.68
CA LEU A 279 -7.28 -12.95 19.79
C LEU A 279 -7.73 -14.31 20.36
N SER A 280 -7.57 -14.55 21.66
CA SER A 280 -7.86 -15.85 22.30
C SER A 280 -9.31 -16.32 22.17
N ASP A 281 -10.23 -15.41 21.87
CA ASP A 281 -11.67 -15.65 21.64
C ASP A 281 -12.08 -15.60 20.16
N ILE A 282 -11.10 -15.68 19.23
CA ILE A 282 -11.30 -15.61 17.78
C ILE A 282 -10.60 -16.80 17.12
N ASN A 283 -11.32 -17.49 16.22
CA ASN A 283 -10.72 -18.57 15.45
C ASN A 283 -9.84 -18.04 14.33
N ILE A 284 -8.56 -18.42 14.34
CA ILE A 284 -7.58 -18.04 13.33
C ILE A 284 -7.46 -19.19 12.32
N LEU A 285 -7.76 -18.88 11.03
CA LEU A 285 -7.76 -19.86 9.94
C LEU A 285 -6.38 -20.03 9.29
N MET A 286 -5.61 -18.93 9.19
CA MET A 286 -4.25 -18.91 8.65
C MET A 286 -3.41 -17.88 9.42
N ILE A 287 -2.12 -18.14 9.48
CA ILE A 287 -1.13 -17.22 10.04
C ILE A 287 -0.02 -17.05 9.01
N SER A 288 0.32 -15.82 8.70
CA SER A 288 1.47 -15.46 7.84
C SER A 288 2.36 -14.48 8.58
N GLY A 289 3.60 -14.89 8.82
CA GLY A 289 4.59 -14.06 9.52
C GLY A 289 6.00 -14.56 9.25
N GLY A 290 7.00 -13.71 9.54
CA GLY A 290 8.41 -14.05 9.38
C GLY A 290 8.99 -13.80 7.97
N ALA A 291 8.18 -13.63 6.93
CA ALA A 291 8.66 -13.17 5.62
C ALA A 291 9.10 -11.71 5.68
N SER A 292 8.36 -10.90 6.41
CA SER A 292 8.71 -9.53 6.76
C SER A 292 8.96 -9.40 8.26
N ASP A 293 9.80 -8.46 8.67
CA ASP A 293 10.06 -8.09 10.08
C ASP A 293 9.11 -7.01 10.61
N ILE A 294 8.15 -6.60 9.78
CA ILE A 294 7.26 -5.47 10.06
C ILE A 294 5.78 -5.85 10.12
N ASN A 295 5.41 -7.09 9.85
CA ASN A 295 4.03 -7.51 9.94
C ASN A 295 3.84 -8.94 10.48
N LEU A 296 2.67 -9.15 11.07
CA LEU A 296 2.10 -10.45 11.39
C LEU A 296 0.64 -10.42 10.94
N SER A 297 0.30 -11.26 9.97
CA SER A 297 -1.02 -11.31 9.36
C SER A 297 -1.74 -12.60 9.71
N MET A 298 -3.03 -12.49 9.99
CA MET A 298 -3.92 -13.61 10.32
C MET A 298 -5.16 -13.54 9.43
N VAL A 299 -5.67 -14.69 9.05
CA VAL A 299 -6.96 -14.82 8.38
C VAL A 299 -7.98 -15.29 9.38
N VAL A 300 -9.09 -14.57 9.48
CA VAL A 300 -10.23 -14.86 10.36
C VAL A 300 -11.52 -14.83 9.55
N SER A 301 -12.65 -15.24 10.15
CA SER A 301 -13.96 -15.03 9.51
C SER A 301 -14.23 -13.53 9.31
N SER A 302 -14.97 -13.15 8.27
CA SER A 302 -15.34 -11.74 8.07
C SER A 302 -16.17 -11.17 9.22
N GLU A 303 -16.91 -12.02 9.94
CA GLU A 303 -17.74 -11.66 11.10
C GLU A 303 -16.86 -11.26 12.30
N ASP A 304 -15.73 -11.95 12.48
CA ASP A 304 -14.80 -11.72 13.58
C ASP A 304 -13.79 -10.61 13.30
N ALA A 305 -13.68 -10.15 12.05
CA ALA A 305 -12.64 -9.22 11.64
C ALA A 305 -12.64 -7.91 12.44
N ASP A 306 -13.80 -7.27 12.63
CA ASP A 306 -13.90 -6.02 13.39
C ASP A 306 -13.63 -6.22 14.88
N LYS A 307 -14.03 -7.38 15.44
CA LYS A 307 -13.72 -7.76 16.82
C LYS A 307 -12.22 -7.96 16.98
N ALA A 308 -11.55 -8.65 16.03
CA ALA A 308 -10.10 -8.84 16.04
C ALA A 308 -9.36 -7.50 16.03
N VAL A 309 -9.77 -6.57 15.15
CA VAL A 309 -9.18 -5.23 15.08
C VAL A 309 -9.35 -4.47 16.41
N ARG A 310 -10.56 -4.49 16.99
CA ARG A 310 -10.81 -3.83 18.29
C ARG A 310 -10.00 -4.44 19.43
N ASN A 311 -9.92 -5.76 19.52
CA ASN A 311 -9.15 -6.45 20.57
C ASN A 311 -7.67 -6.10 20.49
N LEU A 312 -7.09 -6.16 19.28
CA LEU A 312 -5.70 -5.80 19.04
C LEU A 312 -5.44 -4.32 19.32
N HIS A 313 -6.33 -3.42 18.84
CA HIS A 313 -6.18 -2.00 19.08
C HIS A 313 -6.27 -1.66 20.58
N ALA A 314 -7.23 -2.22 21.29
CA ALA A 314 -7.35 -2.07 22.74
C ALA A 314 -6.09 -2.53 23.48
N LYS A 315 -5.49 -3.64 23.07
CA LYS A 315 -4.24 -4.16 23.66
C LYS A 315 -3.07 -3.20 23.52
N TYR A 316 -2.88 -2.61 22.33
CA TYR A 316 -1.66 -1.88 22.01
C TYR A 316 -1.80 -0.35 22.05
N PHE A 317 -3.00 0.18 21.91
CA PHE A 317 -3.22 1.62 21.80
C PHE A 317 -4.10 2.20 22.90
N SER A 318 -4.86 1.39 23.67
CA SER A 318 -5.56 1.95 24.83
C SER A 318 -4.56 2.44 25.85
N LYS A 319 -4.70 3.68 26.31
CA LYS A 319 -3.94 4.17 27.45
C LYS A 319 -4.35 3.31 28.64
N VAL A 320 -3.46 2.45 29.12
CA VAL A 320 -3.57 1.94 30.48
C VAL A 320 -3.53 3.20 31.36
N ALA A 321 -4.68 3.52 31.97
CA ALA A 321 -4.69 4.53 33.03
C ALA A 321 -3.72 4.04 34.10
N LYS A 322 -2.55 4.66 34.17
CA LYS A 322 -1.60 4.48 35.26
C LYS A 322 -2.07 5.25 36.45
#